data_26c2c2f8b29092a2c2b2bd067dab2cd4
#
_entry.id   26c2c2f8b29092a2c2b2bd067dab2cd4
#
_cell.length_a   1.000
_cell.length_b   1.000
_cell.length_c   1.000
_cell.angle_alpha   90.00
_cell.angle_beta   90.00
_cell.angle_gamma   90.00
#
_symmetry.space_group_name_H-M   'P 1'
#
loop_
_entity.id
_entity.type
_entity.pdbx_description
1 polymer ?
#
loop_
_entity_poly.entity_id
_entity_poly.type
_entity_poly.pdbx_seq_one_letter_code
_entity_poly.pdbx_strand_id
1 'polypeptide(L)'
;MSEPDGLTTVVFIHKGGVKGKTLLDAIKKAKPEIIACEPLKKEAEKEAFVKELFLDSGRKASPGAVAALVGALGGDMRELQQAVSQIALDSPAGVIDEAMVDKFHQGRVETTGFDVADATVDGNLPVALISLRSAIETGTDPVMVTSAIASALRSLAKVSGSASGAKSFELAGQLGMAPWQIDKARRQLQGWTPRALSKAVQAIALADAQVKGAATDPIYALEKALATITAARAAR
;
A
#
# COMPACT_ATOMS: atom_id res chain seq x y z
N MET A 1 -33.43 -0.54 32.28
CA MET A 1 -32.57 -1.67 31.89
C MET A 1 -32.39 -2.53 33.11
N SER A 2 -32.93 -3.77 33.10
CA SER A 2 -32.67 -4.77 34.16
C SER A 2 -31.17 -5.11 34.16
N GLU A 3 -30.59 -5.31 35.34
CA GLU A 3 -29.21 -5.77 35.48
C GLU A 3 -29.04 -7.10 34.74
N PRO A 4 -27.96 -7.25 33.94
CA PRO A 4 -27.68 -8.53 33.32
C PRO A 4 -27.42 -9.58 34.40
N ASP A 5 -27.95 -10.77 34.22
CA ASP A 5 -27.62 -11.90 35.09
C ASP A 5 -26.10 -12.11 35.03
N GLY A 6 -25.48 -12.60 36.13
CA GLY A 6 -24.03 -12.73 36.25
C GLY A 6 -23.38 -13.67 35.20
N LEU A 7 -24.15 -14.20 34.24
CA LEU A 7 -23.72 -15.08 33.15
C LEU A 7 -23.70 -14.38 31.80
N THR A 8 -24.24 -13.15 31.70
CA THR A 8 -24.35 -12.44 30.41
C THR A 8 -23.37 -11.28 30.35
N THR A 9 -22.45 -11.30 29.39
CA THR A 9 -21.58 -10.17 29.06
C THR A 9 -22.16 -9.37 27.91
N VAL A 10 -22.42 -8.07 28.14
CA VAL A 10 -22.95 -7.16 27.11
C VAL A 10 -21.81 -6.28 26.59
N VAL A 11 -21.57 -6.33 25.29
CA VAL A 11 -20.51 -5.55 24.62
C VAL A 11 -21.16 -4.44 23.80
N PHE A 12 -20.77 -3.19 24.06
CA PHE A 12 -21.20 -2.02 23.30
C PHE A 12 -20.06 -1.52 22.42
N ILE A 13 -20.30 -1.41 21.11
CA ILE A 13 -19.34 -0.85 20.16
C ILE A 13 -19.79 0.52 19.72
N HIS A 14 -18.95 1.54 19.91
CA HIS A 14 -19.24 2.92 19.53
C HIS A 14 -18.07 3.54 18.77
N LYS A 15 -18.36 4.14 17.62
CA LYS A 15 -17.32 4.71 16.71
C LYS A 15 -16.74 6.06 17.18
N GLY A 16 -17.14 6.58 18.32
CA GLY A 16 -16.85 7.97 18.72
C GLY A 16 -17.80 8.96 18.05
N GLY A 17 -17.63 10.26 18.35
CA GLY A 17 -18.43 11.35 17.79
C GLY A 17 -19.71 11.63 18.57
N VAL A 18 -20.55 12.55 18.00
CA VAL A 18 -21.71 13.13 18.69
C VAL A 18 -22.96 12.24 18.60
N LYS A 19 -23.05 11.37 17.58
CA LYS A 19 -24.22 10.49 17.41
C LYS A 19 -24.26 9.44 18.52
N GLY A 20 -25.38 9.35 19.21
CA GLY A 20 -25.56 8.40 20.31
C GLY A 20 -24.94 8.81 21.65
N LYS A 21 -24.51 10.08 21.81
CA LYS A 21 -23.82 10.57 22.99
C LYS A 21 -24.65 10.33 24.28
N THR A 22 -25.95 10.57 24.24
CA THR A 22 -26.84 10.35 25.40
C THR A 22 -26.83 8.90 25.87
N LEU A 23 -26.85 7.94 24.93
CA LEU A 23 -26.74 6.51 25.24
C LEU A 23 -25.36 6.18 25.78
N LEU A 24 -24.31 6.70 25.16
CA LEU A 24 -22.92 6.49 25.60
C LEU A 24 -22.70 7.03 27.01
N ASP A 25 -23.25 8.21 27.34
CA ASP A 25 -23.15 8.81 28.68
C ASP A 25 -23.94 7.99 29.73
N ALA A 26 -25.06 7.40 29.32
CA ALA A 26 -25.83 6.50 30.19
C ALA A 26 -25.03 5.18 30.45
N ILE A 27 -24.40 4.62 29.43
CA ILE A 27 -23.54 3.43 29.57
C ILE A 27 -22.37 3.73 30.49
N LYS A 28 -21.68 4.87 30.28
CA LYS A 28 -20.54 5.28 31.13
C LYS A 28 -20.90 5.45 32.60
N LYS A 29 -22.14 5.86 32.92
CA LYS A 29 -22.60 5.94 34.33
C LYS A 29 -22.66 4.58 35.03
N ALA A 30 -22.82 3.50 34.27
CA ALA A 30 -22.76 2.13 34.79
C ALA A 30 -21.33 1.62 35.05
N LYS A 31 -20.32 2.47 34.83
CA LYS A 31 -18.87 2.16 35.00
C LYS A 31 -18.44 0.88 34.30
N PRO A 32 -18.72 0.70 32.99
CA PRO A 32 -18.26 -0.45 32.24
C PRO A 32 -16.75 -0.44 32.09
N GLU A 33 -16.15 -1.59 31.79
CA GLU A 33 -14.80 -1.63 31.25
C GLU A 33 -14.80 -0.94 29.88
N ILE A 34 -13.89 0.01 29.67
CA ILE A 34 -13.79 0.78 28.43
C ILE A 34 -12.48 0.41 27.73
N ILE A 35 -12.59 -0.22 26.57
CA ILE A 35 -11.45 -0.54 25.70
C ILE A 35 -11.42 0.49 24.58
N ALA A 36 -10.38 1.33 24.57
CA ALA A 36 -10.17 2.31 23.50
C ALA A 36 -9.50 1.63 22.30
N CYS A 37 -10.20 1.59 21.15
CA CYS A 37 -9.69 1.03 19.90
C CYS A 37 -9.30 2.19 18.96
N GLU A 38 -8.24 2.91 19.31
CA GLU A 38 -7.73 4.00 18.49
C GLU A 38 -6.96 3.48 17.27
N PRO A 39 -7.12 4.11 16.10
CA PRO A 39 -6.35 3.71 14.91
C PRO A 39 -4.86 3.98 15.13
N LEU A 40 -4.01 2.99 14.89
CA LEU A 40 -2.55 3.13 14.91
C LEU A 40 -2.10 3.92 13.68
N LYS A 41 -1.76 5.20 13.88
CA LYS A 41 -1.38 6.11 12.78
C LYS A 41 0.12 6.23 12.59
N LYS A 42 0.89 6.13 13.67
CA LYS A 42 2.34 6.28 13.66
C LYS A 42 3.01 4.94 13.42
N GLU A 43 4.10 4.95 12.68
CA GLU A 43 4.88 3.76 12.37
C GLU A 43 5.39 3.08 13.65
N ALA A 44 5.91 3.85 14.60
CA ALA A 44 6.33 3.34 15.90
C ALA A 44 5.21 2.65 16.71
N GLU A 45 3.95 3.10 16.58
CA GLU A 45 2.81 2.45 17.23
C GLU A 45 2.51 1.08 16.56
N LYS A 46 2.65 1.00 15.25
CA LYS A 46 2.49 -0.25 14.48
C LYS A 46 3.61 -1.24 14.78
N GLU A 47 4.85 -0.74 14.88
CA GLU A 47 6.01 -1.56 15.27
C GLU A 47 5.84 -2.13 16.69
N ALA A 48 5.37 -1.32 17.63
CA ALA A 48 5.07 -1.77 18.99
C ALA A 48 3.99 -2.86 18.98
N PHE A 49 2.93 -2.69 18.20
CA PHE A 49 1.86 -3.66 18.02
C PHE A 49 2.37 -4.99 17.43
N VAL A 50 3.18 -4.95 16.37
CA VAL A 50 3.75 -6.15 15.75
C VAL A 50 4.67 -6.89 16.76
N LYS A 51 5.46 -6.15 17.53
CA LYS A 51 6.32 -6.73 18.57
C LYS A 51 5.52 -7.44 19.64
N GLU A 52 4.41 -6.86 20.09
CA GLU A 52 3.49 -7.45 21.05
C GLU A 52 2.85 -8.72 20.50
N LEU A 53 2.39 -8.72 19.26
CA LEU A 53 1.83 -9.91 18.60
C LEU A 53 2.83 -11.08 18.55
N PHE A 54 4.12 -10.81 18.27
CA PHE A 54 5.14 -11.85 18.33
C PHE A 54 5.32 -12.39 19.75
N LEU A 55 5.34 -11.51 20.76
CA LEU A 55 5.44 -11.93 22.17
C LEU A 55 4.25 -12.78 22.61
N ASP A 56 3.05 -12.41 22.23
CA ASP A 56 1.82 -13.17 22.49
C ASP A 56 1.85 -14.56 21.82
N SER A 57 2.52 -14.65 20.66
CA SER A 57 2.76 -15.92 19.97
C SER A 57 3.94 -16.72 20.57
N GLY A 58 4.51 -16.28 21.70
CA GLY A 58 5.66 -16.93 22.34
C GLY A 58 6.98 -16.76 21.57
N ARG A 59 7.05 -15.81 20.63
CA ARG A 59 8.21 -15.59 19.77
C ARG A 59 8.84 -14.21 20.03
N LYS A 60 10.12 -14.09 19.69
CA LYS A 60 10.81 -12.79 19.65
C LYS A 60 11.16 -12.46 18.21
N ALA A 61 11.05 -11.18 17.84
CA ALA A 61 11.46 -10.69 16.54
C ALA A 61 12.54 -9.62 16.67
N SER A 62 13.45 -9.56 15.70
CA SER A 62 14.44 -8.50 15.59
C SER A 62 13.75 -7.16 15.26
N PRO A 63 14.34 -6.01 15.62
CA PRO A 63 13.80 -4.71 15.22
C PRO A 63 13.66 -4.58 13.71
N GLY A 64 14.60 -5.12 12.93
CA GLY A 64 14.54 -5.11 11.48
C GLY A 64 13.40 -5.94 10.90
N ALA A 65 13.12 -7.14 11.46
CA ALA A 65 11.96 -7.95 11.06
C ALA A 65 10.63 -7.22 11.32
N VAL A 66 10.53 -6.54 12.48
CA VAL A 66 9.34 -5.74 12.82
C VAL A 66 9.16 -4.58 11.84
N ALA A 67 10.23 -3.83 11.57
CA ALA A 67 10.19 -2.71 10.62
C ALA A 67 9.86 -3.18 9.20
N ALA A 68 10.44 -4.30 8.74
CA ALA A 68 10.15 -4.89 7.44
C ALA A 68 8.66 -5.26 7.29
N LEU A 69 8.06 -5.89 8.30
CA LEU A 69 6.64 -6.23 8.30
C LEU A 69 5.74 -4.98 8.27
N VAL A 70 6.04 -3.98 9.09
CA VAL A 70 5.29 -2.72 9.12
C VAL A 70 5.43 -1.97 7.79
N GLY A 71 6.62 -1.94 7.21
CA GLY A 71 6.86 -1.33 5.91
C GLY A 71 6.06 -1.99 4.78
N ALA A 72 5.92 -3.32 4.84
CA ALA A 72 5.23 -4.08 3.81
C ALA A 72 3.70 -4.11 3.98
N LEU A 73 3.19 -4.29 5.20
CA LEU A 73 1.78 -4.57 5.49
C LEU A 73 1.12 -3.54 6.42
N GLY A 74 1.83 -2.47 6.79
CA GLY A 74 1.35 -1.49 7.79
C GLY A 74 0.09 -0.70 7.40
N GLY A 75 -0.48 -0.95 6.23
CA GLY A 75 -1.77 -0.41 5.80
C GLY A 75 -2.97 -1.12 6.41
N ASP A 76 -2.85 -2.42 6.71
CA ASP A 76 -3.92 -3.25 7.27
C ASP A 76 -3.45 -4.01 8.52
N MET A 77 -4.07 -3.70 9.66
CA MET A 77 -3.73 -4.31 10.96
C MET A 77 -4.11 -5.79 11.04
N ARG A 78 -5.14 -6.24 10.31
CA ARG A 78 -5.54 -7.65 10.28
C ARG A 78 -4.53 -8.46 9.49
N GLU A 79 -4.06 -7.90 8.39
CA GLU A 79 -3.05 -8.51 7.56
C GLU A 79 -1.73 -8.64 8.31
N LEU A 80 -1.30 -7.60 9.04
CA LEU A 80 -0.16 -7.65 9.96
C LEU A 80 -0.30 -8.78 10.99
N GLN A 81 -1.47 -8.90 11.64
CA GLN A 81 -1.73 -9.94 12.62
C GLN A 81 -1.65 -11.34 12.02
N GLN A 82 -2.24 -11.55 10.84
CA GLN A 82 -2.20 -12.83 10.13
C GLN A 82 -0.77 -13.19 9.72
N ALA A 83 -0.01 -12.22 9.20
CA ALA A 83 1.39 -12.41 8.83
C ALA A 83 2.25 -12.81 10.03
N VAL A 84 2.12 -12.09 11.14
CA VAL A 84 2.82 -12.42 12.40
C VAL A 84 2.49 -13.84 12.86
N SER A 85 1.20 -14.21 12.88
CA SER A 85 0.75 -15.54 13.30
C SER A 85 1.35 -16.63 12.41
N GLN A 86 1.36 -16.44 11.10
CA GLN A 86 1.91 -17.41 10.17
C GLN A 86 3.43 -17.51 10.26
N ILE A 87 4.15 -16.38 10.31
CA ILE A 87 5.60 -16.38 10.47
C ILE A 87 6.00 -17.05 11.80
N ALA A 88 5.26 -16.78 12.87
CA ALA A 88 5.52 -17.41 14.18
C ALA A 88 5.38 -18.93 14.15
N LEU A 89 4.43 -19.46 13.36
CA LEU A 89 4.19 -20.89 13.19
C LEU A 89 5.20 -21.55 12.25
N ASP A 90 5.48 -20.93 11.13
CA ASP A 90 6.26 -21.53 10.02
C ASP A 90 7.78 -21.37 10.19
N SER A 91 8.21 -20.44 11.05
CA SER A 91 9.63 -20.18 11.26
C SER A 91 10.28 -21.16 12.24
N PRO A 92 11.54 -21.56 12.01
CA PRO A 92 12.31 -22.37 12.95
C PRO A 92 12.38 -21.74 14.35
N ALA A 93 12.71 -22.53 15.37
CA ALA A 93 12.92 -22.02 16.72
C ALA A 93 14.02 -20.94 16.74
N GLY A 94 13.80 -19.86 17.51
CA GLY A 94 14.74 -18.74 17.62
C GLY A 94 14.07 -17.39 17.46
N VAL A 95 14.89 -16.36 17.25
CA VAL A 95 14.45 -15.00 16.99
C VAL A 95 14.06 -14.87 15.52
N ILE A 96 12.89 -14.33 15.26
CA ILE A 96 12.44 -14.00 13.90
C ILE A 96 13.32 -12.86 13.39
N ASP A 97 14.03 -13.08 12.29
CA ASP A 97 14.87 -12.09 11.62
C ASP A 97 14.26 -11.58 10.31
N GLU A 98 14.93 -10.63 9.69
CA GLU A 98 14.51 -10.04 8.40
C GLU A 98 14.44 -11.07 7.28
N ALA A 99 15.36 -12.04 7.25
CA ALA A 99 15.38 -13.06 6.21
C ALA A 99 14.16 -13.99 6.27
N MET A 100 13.64 -14.25 7.48
CA MET A 100 12.40 -15.02 7.67
C MET A 100 11.19 -14.23 7.18
N VAL A 101 11.16 -12.92 7.44
CA VAL A 101 10.12 -12.01 6.92
C VAL A 101 10.19 -11.92 5.39
N ASP A 102 11.37 -11.76 4.82
CA ASP A 102 11.58 -11.72 3.38
C ASP A 102 11.14 -13.03 2.71
N LYS A 103 11.46 -14.17 3.31
CA LYS A 103 11.01 -15.48 2.81
C LYS A 103 9.49 -15.61 2.84
N PHE A 104 8.84 -15.11 3.88
CA PHE A 104 7.39 -15.06 3.98
C PHE A 104 6.81 -14.15 2.89
N HIS A 105 7.42 -12.99 2.64
CA HIS A 105 7.04 -12.07 1.57
C HIS A 105 7.28 -12.65 0.17
N GLN A 106 8.38 -13.36 -0.06
CA GLN A 106 8.64 -14.04 -1.34
C GLN A 106 7.61 -15.12 -1.66
N GLY A 107 7.00 -15.75 -0.63
CA GLY A 107 5.87 -16.67 -0.80
C GLY A 107 4.51 -15.96 -0.97
N ARG A 108 4.45 -14.66 -0.72
CA ARG A 108 3.23 -13.86 -0.66
C ARG A 108 3.41 -12.46 -1.26
N VAL A 109 4.25 -12.35 -2.28
CA VAL A 109 4.35 -11.09 -3.04
C VAL A 109 3.00 -10.86 -3.71
N GLU A 110 2.10 -10.20 -3.00
CA GLU A 110 1.03 -9.47 -3.64
C GLU A 110 1.71 -8.37 -4.45
N THR A 111 2.07 -8.71 -5.66
CA THR A 111 2.55 -7.73 -6.63
C THR A 111 1.42 -6.73 -6.81
N THR A 112 1.61 -5.57 -6.25
CA THR A 112 0.60 -4.51 -6.26
C THR A 112 0.60 -3.80 -7.61
N GLY A 113 -0.48 -3.12 -7.93
CA GLY A 113 -0.50 -2.23 -9.10
C GLY A 113 0.62 -1.16 -9.07
N PHE A 114 1.16 -0.85 -7.88
CA PHE A 114 2.28 0.08 -7.74
C PHE A 114 3.61 -0.52 -8.20
N ASP A 115 3.85 -1.82 -7.99
CA ASP A 115 5.06 -2.50 -8.48
C ASP A 115 5.07 -2.55 -10.00
N VAL A 116 3.90 -2.81 -10.61
CA VAL A 116 3.72 -2.71 -12.06
C VAL A 116 4.01 -1.29 -12.56
N ALA A 117 3.48 -0.28 -11.86
CA ALA A 117 3.69 1.12 -12.22
C ALA A 117 5.16 1.51 -12.13
N ASP A 118 5.86 1.15 -11.06
CA ASP A 118 7.26 1.46 -10.85
C ASP A 118 8.13 0.82 -11.93
N ALA A 119 8.01 -0.49 -12.17
CA ALA A 119 8.74 -1.17 -13.23
C ALA A 119 8.48 -0.56 -14.62
N THR A 120 7.23 -0.12 -14.87
CA THR A 120 6.83 0.51 -16.13
C THR A 120 7.50 1.86 -16.33
N VAL A 121 7.46 2.76 -15.34
CA VAL A 121 8.07 4.09 -15.44
C VAL A 121 9.58 4.04 -15.39
N ASP A 122 10.17 3.00 -14.81
CA ASP A 122 11.60 2.71 -14.83
C ASP A 122 12.06 2.14 -16.18
N GLY A 123 11.13 1.80 -17.08
CA GLY A 123 11.42 1.30 -18.41
C GLY A 123 11.79 -0.19 -18.47
N ASN A 124 11.48 -0.94 -17.42
CA ASN A 124 11.79 -2.37 -17.32
C ASN A 124 10.58 -3.22 -17.73
N LEU A 125 10.37 -3.38 -19.04
CA LEU A 125 9.24 -4.13 -19.59
C LEU A 125 9.16 -5.59 -19.08
N PRO A 126 10.25 -6.39 -19.02
CA PRO A 126 10.16 -7.75 -18.52
C PRO A 126 9.62 -7.81 -17.09
N VAL A 127 10.15 -6.98 -16.20
CA VAL A 127 9.69 -6.92 -14.79
C VAL A 127 8.25 -6.43 -14.73
N ALA A 128 7.88 -5.39 -15.48
CA ALA A 128 6.53 -4.87 -15.52
C ALA A 128 5.49 -5.93 -15.95
N LEU A 129 5.80 -6.76 -16.96
CA LEU A 129 4.92 -7.85 -17.41
C LEU A 129 4.81 -8.97 -16.38
N ILE A 130 5.91 -9.36 -15.74
CA ILE A 130 5.90 -10.36 -14.67
C ILE A 130 5.05 -9.84 -13.50
N SER A 131 5.28 -8.61 -13.07
CA SER A 131 4.52 -7.96 -12.00
C SER A 131 3.03 -7.83 -12.35
N LEU A 132 2.69 -7.50 -13.60
CA LEU A 132 1.29 -7.44 -14.04
C LEU A 132 0.61 -8.81 -13.90
N ARG A 133 1.22 -9.86 -14.40
CA ARG A 133 0.65 -11.22 -14.32
C ARG A 133 0.47 -11.67 -12.88
N SER A 134 1.48 -11.48 -12.05
CA SER A 134 1.40 -11.79 -10.63
C SER A 134 0.29 -10.98 -9.92
N ALA A 135 0.16 -9.68 -10.19
CA ALA A 135 -0.90 -8.84 -9.63
C ALA A 135 -2.30 -9.33 -10.02
N ILE A 136 -2.49 -9.73 -11.28
CA ILE A 136 -3.79 -10.27 -11.75
C ILE A 136 -4.08 -11.64 -11.14
N GLU A 137 -3.09 -12.54 -11.07
CA GLU A 137 -3.22 -13.87 -10.46
C GLU A 137 -3.55 -13.79 -8.95
N THR A 138 -3.04 -12.79 -8.26
CA THR A 138 -3.35 -12.51 -6.84
C THR A 138 -4.65 -11.73 -6.63
N GLY A 139 -5.39 -11.43 -7.71
CA GLY A 139 -6.72 -10.82 -7.63
C GLY A 139 -6.75 -9.29 -7.69
N THR A 140 -5.64 -8.63 -8.05
CA THR A 140 -5.64 -7.17 -8.26
C THR A 140 -6.49 -6.83 -9.49
N ASP A 141 -7.46 -5.94 -9.31
CA ASP A 141 -8.32 -5.48 -10.41
C ASP A 141 -7.49 -4.71 -11.48
N PRO A 142 -7.60 -5.04 -12.78
CA PRO A 142 -6.94 -4.32 -13.87
C PRO A 142 -7.14 -2.81 -13.84
N VAL A 143 -8.30 -2.30 -13.37
CA VAL A 143 -8.57 -0.87 -13.20
C VAL A 143 -7.65 -0.26 -12.15
N MET A 144 -7.36 -1.00 -11.07
CA MET A 144 -6.44 -0.54 -10.02
C MET A 144 -5.00 -0.42 -10.56
N VAL A 145 -4.55 -1.41 -11.33
CA VAL A 145 -3.24 -1.36 -11.99
C VAL A 145 -3.13 -0.16 -12.92
N THR A 146 -4.14 0.05 -13.77
CA THR A 146 -4.22 1.21 -14.68
C THR A 146 -4.13 2.53 -13.91
N SER A 147 -4.87 2.64 -12.81
CA SER A 147 -4.90 3.82 -11.94
C SER A 147 -3.55 4.10 -11.30
N ALA A 148 -2.82 3.06 -10.87
CA ALA A 148 -1.49 3.18 -10.30
C ALA A 148 -0.48 3.71 -11.33
N ILE A 149 -0.47 3.16 -12.54
CA ILE A 149 0.40 3.61 -13.65
C ILE A 149 0.08 5.07 -14.02
N ALA A 150 -1.20 5.40 -14.16
CA ALA A 150 -1.63 6.76 -14.46
C ALA A 150 -1.23 7.77 -13.37
N SER A 151 -1.26 7.34 -12.09
CA SER A 151 -0.80 8.16 -10.96
C SER A 151 0.71 8.39 -10.99
N ALA A 152 1.50 7.34 -11.28
CA ALA A 152 2.95 7.45 -11.42
C ALA A 152 3.32 8.43 -12.56
N LEU A 153 2.74 8.27 -13.74
CA LEU A 153 3.00 9.17 -14.87
C LEU A 153 2.57 10.62 -14.59
N ARG A 154 1.45 10.85 -13.89
CA ARG A 154 1.06 12.19 -13.43
C ARG A 154 2.06 12.79 -12.47
N SER A 155 2.62 11.99 -11.58
CA SER A 155 3.67 12.42 -10.65
C SER A 155 4.93 12.86 -11.40
N LEU A 156 5.37 12.07 -12.40
CA LEU A 156 6.48 12.46 -13.28
C LEU A 156 6.19 13.76 -14.03
N ALA A 157 4.99 13.91 -14.60
CA ALA A 157 4.61 15.11 -15.32
C ALA A 157 4.60 16.37 -14.43
N LYS A 158 4.07 16.27 -13.21
CA LYS A 158 4.10 17.37 -12.23
C LYS A 158 5.52 17.79 -11.88
N VAL A 159 6.39 16.80 -11.61
CA VAL A 159 7.78 17.06 -11.23
C VAL A 159 8.59 17.61 -12.42
N SER A 160 8.33 17.13 -13.65
CA SER A 160 9.02 17.63 -14.84
C SER A 160 8.75 19.12 -15.13
N GLY A 161 7.58 19.63 -14.73
CA GLY A 161 7.22 21.03 -14.83
C GLY A 161 7.67 21.91 -13.66
N SER A 162 8.29 21.32 -12.63
CA SER A 162 8.73 22.07 -11.45
C SER A 162 10.16 22.61 -11.58
N ALA A 163 10.53 23.58 -10.75
CA ALA A 163 11.88 24.15 -10.75
C ALA A 163 12.93 23.08 -10.35
N SER A 164 13.93 22.88 -11.21
CA SER A 164 14.93 21.82 -11.07
C SER A 164 15.83 21.93 -9.84
N GLY A 165 15.93 23.10 -9.20
CA GLY A 165 16.75 23.35 -8.01
C GLY A 165 15.96 23.43 -6.69
N ALA A 166 14.64 23.44 -6.73
CA ALA A 166 13.82 23.58 -5.51
C ALA A 166 13.87 22.31 -4.66
N LYS A 167 13.86 22.46 -3.34
CA LYS A 167 13.85 21.32 -2.41
C LYS A 167 12.48 20.65 -2.40
N SER A 168 12.46 19.34 -2.19
CA SER A 168 11.20 18.56 -2.29
C SER A 168 10.14 19.01 -1.28
N PHE A 169 10.52 19.45 -0.10
CA PHE A 169 9.58 19.98 0.89
C PHE A 169 8.97 21.34 0.48
N GLU A 170 9.69 22.15 -0.29
CA GLU A 170 9.17 23.43 -0.81
C GLU A 170 8.12 23.24 -1.88
N LEU A 171 8.29 22.19 -2.68
CA LEU A 171 7.37 21.82 -3.76
C LEU A 171 6.15 21.01 -3.28
N ALA A 172 6.20 20.45 -2.08
CA ALA A 172 5.17 19.53 -1.57
C ALA A 172 3.76 20.13 -1.61
N GLY A 173 3.62 21.39 -1.14
CA GLY A 173 2.34 22.09 -1.16
C GLY A 173 1.87 22.44 -2.57
N GLN A 174 2.77 22.87 -3.45
CA GLN A 174 2.45 23.27 -4.83
C GLN A 174 2.04 22.08 -5.69
N LEU A 175 2.74 20.95 -5.55
CA LEU A 175 2.48 19.76 -6.35
C LEU A 175 1.39 18.85 -5.75
N GLY A 176 1.02 19.07 -4.47
CA GLY A 176 0.12 18.19 -3.73
C GLY A 176 0.70 16.79 -3.58
N MET A 177 2.00 16.69 -3.28
CA MET A 177 2.75 15.43 -3.16
C MET A 177 3.61 15.46 -1.89
N ALA A 178 3.78 14.32 -1.24
CA ALA A 178 4.72 14.22 -0.13
C ALA A 178 6.18 14.38 -0.62
N PRO A 179 7.10 14.94 0.18
CA PRO A 179 8.49 15.15 -0.24
C PRO A 179 9.17 13.91 -0.79
N TRP A 180 8.98 12.75 -0.15
CA TRP A 180 9.54 11.48 -0.62
C TRP A 180 9.01 11.02 -1.99
N GLN A 181 7.74 11.34 -2.31
CA GLN A 181 7.14 11.07 -3.62
C GLN A 181 7.77 11.93 -4.71
N ILE A 182 8.09 13.19 -4.39
CA ILE A 182 8.79 14.10 -5.30
C ILE A 182 10.21 13.58 -5.57
N ASP A 183 10.91 13.13 -4.53
CA ASP A 183 12.26 12.58 -4.67
C ASP A 183 12.26 11.27 -5.48
N LYS A 184 11.27 10.41 -5.27
CA LYS A 184 11.06 9.20 -6.07
C LYS A 184 10.82 9.56 -7.54
N ALA A 185 9.88 10.48 -7.80
CA ALA A 185 9.54 10.91 -9.15
C ALA A 185 10.72 11.57 -9.87
N ARG A 186 11.57 12.35 -9.16
CA ARG A 186 12.81 12.92 -9.72
C ARG A 186 13.80 11.83 -10.17
N ARG A 187 13.99 10.79 -9.39
CA ARG A 187 14.84 9.66 -9.78
C ARG A 187 14.27 8.94 -11.01
N GLN A 188 12.97 8.66 -11.01
CA GLN A 188 12.29 7.97 -12.11
C GLN A 188 12.23 8.81 -13.39
N LEU A 189 12.23 10.15 -13.27
CA LEU A 189 12.20 11.08 -14.40
C LEU A 189 13.48 11.03 -15.25
N GLN A 190 14.56 10.48 -14.71
CA GLN A 190 15.79 10.30 -15.48
C GLN A 190 15.55 9.38 -16.67
N GLY A 191 15.89 9.86 -17.86
CA GLY A 191 15.65 9.15 -19.14
C GLY A 191 14.29 9.43 -19.79
N TRP A 192 13.45 10.27 -19.17
CA TRP A 192 12.20 10.73 -19.78
C TRP A 192 12.36 12.07 -20.49
N THR A 193 11.84 12.15 -21.70
CA THR A 193 11.65 13.44 -22.41
C THR A 193 10.18 13.89 -22.29
N PRO A 194 9.89 15.18 -22.45
CA PRO A 194 8.49 15.66 -22.46
C PRO A 194 7.61 14.96 -23.51
N ARG A 195 8.19 14.66 -24.68
CA ARG A 195 7.51 13.92 -25.75
C ARG A 195 7.20 12.48 -25.34
N ALA A 196 8.15 11.80 -24.69
CA ALA A 196 7.96 10.44 -24.18
C ALA A 196 6.88 10.38 -23.11
N LEU A 197 6.88 11.33 -22.15
CA LEU A 197 5.83 11.44 -21.13
C LEU A 197 4.44 11.67 -21.75
N SER A 198 4.34 12.56 -22.75
CA SER A 198 3.06 12.79 -23.46
C SER A 198 2.55 11.51 -24.10
N LYS A 199 3.41 10.76 -24.80
CA LYS A 199 3.06 9.48 -25.40
C LYS A 199 2.65 8.43 -24.36
N ALA A 200 3.34 8.37 -23.24
CA ALA A 200 3.01 7.45 -22.13
C ALA A 200 1.65 7.77 -21.50
N VAL A 201 1.35 9.05 -21.28
CA VAL A 201 0.04 9.50 -20.75
C VAL A 201 -1.09 9.15 -21.73
N GLN A 202 -0.89 9.31 -23.04
CA GLN A 202 -1.89 8.91 -24.03
C GLN A 202 -2.10 7.39 -24.06
N ALA A 203 -1.01 6.61 -23.95
CA ALA A 203 -1.09 5.16 -23.92
C ALA A 203 -1.88 4.64 -22.70
N ILE A 204 -1.63 5.19 -21.51
CA ILE A 204 -2.37 4.76 -20.32
C ILE A 204 -3.82 5.25 -20.33
N ALA A 205 -4.11 6.43 -20.88
CA ALA A 205 -5.48 6.92 -21.04
C ALA A 205 -6.30 6.02 -21.97
N LEU A 206 -5.70 5.54 -23.06
CA LEU A 206 -6.33 4.57 -23.95
C LEU A 206 -6.59 3.24 -23.23
N ALA A 207 -5.59 2.74 -22.50
CA ALA A 207 -5.72 1.51 -21.73
C ALA A 207 -6.81 1.62 -20.64
N ASP A 208 -6.94 2.78 -19.99
CA ASP A 208 -7.99 3.02 -18.98
C ASP A 208 -9.40 2.85 -19.59
N ALA A 209 -9.64 3.41 -20.77
CA ALA A 209 -10.91 3.22 -21.48
C ALA A 209 -11.12 1.74 -21.87
N GLN A 210 -10.07 1.06 -22.33
CA GLN A 210 -10.14 -0.32 -22.77
C GLN A 210 -10.41 -1.28 -21.61
N VAL A 211 -9.73 -1.10 -20.48
CA VAL A 211 -9.93 -1.89 -19.25
C VAL A 211 -11.34 -1.70 -18.68
N LYS A 212 -11.91 -0.53 -18.81
CA LYS A 212 -13.29 -0.19 -18.36
C LYS A 212 -14.39 -0.65 -19.32
N GLY A 213 -14.08 -1.48 -20.30
CA GLY A 213 -15.06 -2.13 -21.16
C GLY A 213 -15.03 -1.72 -22.63
N ALA A 214 -14.09 -0.84 -23.06
CA ALA A 214 -13.93 -0.53 -24.48
C ALA A 214 -13.12 -1.58 -25.26
N ALA A 215 -12.59 -2.61 -24.60
CA ALA A 215 -11.89 -3.72 -25.24
C ALA A 215 -12.38 -5.08 -24.70
N THR A 216 -12.22 -6.12 -25.51
CA THR A 216 -12.61 -7.49 -25.16
C THR A 216 -11.65 -8.13 -24.14
N ASP A 217 -10.36 -7.73 -24.16
CA ASP A 217 -9.33 -8.27 -23.28
C ASP A 217 -8.64 -7.11 -22.54
N PRO A 218 -8.99 -6.89 -21.25
CA PRO A 218 -8.42 -5.83 -20.44
C PRO A 218 -6.94 -6.09 -20.09
N ILE A 219 -6.52 -7.37 -19.98
CA ILE A 219 -5.13 -7.70 -19.63
C ILE A 219 -4.22 -7.40 -20.82
N TYR A 220 -4.61 -7.80 -22.02
CA TYR A 220 -3.88 -7.48 -23.24
C TYR A 220 -3.77 -5.96 -23.45
N ALA A 221 -4.84 -5.21 -23.14
CA ALA A 221 -4.80 -3.74 -23.22
C ALA A 221 -3.73 -3.15 -22.30
N LEU A 222 -3.59 -3.68 -21.07
CA LEU A 222 -2.53 -3.30 -20.14
C LEU A 222 -1.15 -3.70 -20.65
N GLU A 223 -0.94 -4.94 -21.07
CA GLU A 223 0.35 -5.41 -21.62
C GLU A 223 0.83 -4.53 -22.77
N LYS A 224 -0.08 -4.16 -23.68
CA LYS A 224 0.21 -3.24 -24.79
C LYS A 224 0.56 -1.84 -24.31
N ALA A 225 -0.11 -1.34 -23.27
CA ALA A 225 0.21 -0.03 -22.68
C ALA A 225 1.61 -0.05 -22.03
N LEU A 226 1.93 -1.10 -21.25
CA LEU A 226 3.26 -1.27 -20.64
C LEU A 226 4.37 -1.27 -21.70
N ALA A 227 4.20 -2.03 -22.78
CA ALA A 227 5.14 -2.07 -23.89
C ALA A 227 5.29 -0.69 -24.57
N THR A 228 4.18 0.04 -24.77
CA THR A 228 4.21 1.36 -25.39
C THR A 228 4.89 2.41 -24.50
N ILE A 229 4.63 2.38 -23.19
CA ILE A 229 5.20 3.32 -22.22
C ILE A 229 6.70 3.10 -22.07
N THR A 230 7.13 1.84 -21.89
CA THR A 230 8.55 1.49 -21.75
C THR A 230 9.35 1.80 -23.05
N ALA A 231 8.78 1.50 -24.22
CA ALA A 231 9.37 1.86 -25.50
C ALA A 231 9.45 3.38 -25.70
N ALA A 232 8.46 4.17 -25.24
CA ALA A 232 8.50 5.62 -25.32
C ALA A 232 9.66 6.20 -24.49
N ARG A 233 9.95 5.66 -23.32
CA ARG A 233 11.08 6.06 -22.48
C ARG A 233 12.43 5.71 -23.13
N ALA A 234 12.55 4.56 -23.78
CA ALA A 234 13.78 4.12 -24.46
C ALA A 234 14.08 4.91 -25.74
N ALA A 235 13.07 5.51 -26.37
CA ALA A 235 13.24 6.32 -27.58
C ALA A 235 13.81 7.70 -27.20
N ARG A 236 15.09 7.91 -27.48
CA ARG A 236 15.83 9.18 -27.32
C ARG A 236 15.49 10.17 -28.41
#